data_57b56bfd5a53e23eb775696ba2cd22cf
#
_entry.id   57b56bfd5a53e23eb775696ba2cd22cf
#
_cell.length_a   1.000
_cell.length_b   1.000
_cell.length_c   1.000
_cell.angle_alpha   90.00
_cell.angle_beta   90.00
_cell.angle_gamma   90.00
#
_symmetry.space_group_name_H-M   'P 1'
#
loop_
_entity.id
_entity.type
_entity.pdbx_description
1 polymer ?
#
loop_
_entity_poly.entity_id
_entity_poly.type
_entity_poly.pdbx_seq_one_letter_code
_entity_poly.pdbx_strand_id
1 'polypeptide(L)'
;MEKKLFGWKRLYLSKGGRLTLLKSTLSSLPTYFLSLFTIPVVVADRLERIQRNFLWGSLEECFKHSLVAWENVCSPLEVGGLGVKNLVHFNQALLGKWLWRFGQEGLHLWRRVIATKYGEGQGGWNSKVCRRAHGCGLWHGINDG
;
A
#
# COMPACT_ATOMS: atom_id res chain seq x y z
N MET A 1 0.30 4.96 13.04
CA MET A 1 -1.07 4.47 12.88
C MET A 1 -1.74 4.25 14.23
N GLU A 2 -1.16 3.46 15.13
CA GLU A 2 -1.72 3.15 16.45
C GLU A 2 -2.10 4.36 17.30
N LYS A 3 -1.24 5.41 17.35
CA LYS A 3 -1.52 6.64 18.12
C LYS A 3 -2.79 7.39 17.67
N LYS A 4 -3.10 7.42 16.37
CA LYS A 4 -4.34 8.02 15.85
C LYS A 4 -5.57 7.19 16.21
N LEU A 5 -5.44 5.87 16.19
CA LEU A 5 -6.51 4.95 16.57
C LEU A 5 -6.88 5.07 18.06
N PHE A 6 -5.90 5.37 18.92
CA PHE A 6 -6.14 5.49 20.36
C PHE A 6 -7.15 6.60 20.70
N GLY A 7 -7.11 7.73 19.99
CA GLY A 7 -8.11 8.81 20.12
C GLY A 7 -9.51 8.39 19.66
N TRP A 8 -9.58 7.58 18.62
CA TRP A 8 -10.86 7.12 18.03
C TRP A 8 -11.48 5.94 18.77
N LYS A 9 -10.72 5.21 19.59
CA LYS A 9 -11.23 4.17 20.49
C LYS A 9 -12.27 4.69 21.47
N ARG A 10 -12.13 5.94 21.94
CA ARG A 10 -13.07 6.60 22.85
C ARG A 10 -14.38 7.00 22.20
N LEU A 11 -14.45 7.02 20.87
CA LEU A 11 -15.67 7.34 20.15
C LEU A 11 -16.51 6.06 20.00
N TYR A 12 -17.74 6.10 20.49
CA TYR A 12 -18.76 5.05 20.29
C TYR A 12 -19.21 5.03 18.81
N LEU A 13 -18.30 4.53 17.95
CA LEU A 13 -18.56 4.47 16.51
C LEU A 13 -19.32 3.20 16.15
N SER A 14 -20.36 3.36 15.34
CA SER A 14 -21.04 2.23 14.69
C SER A 14 -20.05 1.49 13.75
N LYS A 15 -20.39 0.23 13.36
CA LYS A 15 -19.59 -0.53 12.39
C LYS A 15 -19.41 0.23 11.06
N GLY A 16 -20.47 0.91 10.59
CA GLY A 16 -20.42 1.77 9.40
C GLY A 16 -19.48 2.96 9.57
N GLY A 17 -19.52 3.64 10.71
CA GLY A 17 -18.59 4.74 11.04
C GLY A 17 -17.14 4.28 11.08
N ARG A 18 -16.86 3.10 11.64
CA ARG A 18 -15.52 2.50 11.63
C ARG A 18 -15.04 2.18 10.22
N LEU A 19 -15.91 1.61 9.38
CA LEU A 19 -15.60 1.32 7.99
C LEU A 19 -15.29 2.60 7.20
N THR A 20 -16.06 3.65 7.38
CA THR A 20 -15.83 4.95 6.74
C THR A 20 -14.47 5.54 7.15
N LEU A 21 -14.14 5.54 8.45
CA LEU A 21 -12.84 6.01 8.94
C LEU A 21 -11.69 5.13 8.46
N LEU A 22 -11.88 3.81 8.38
CA LEU A 22 -10.89 2.89 7.85
C LEU A 22 -10.58 3.23 6.40
N LYS A 23 -11.59 3.41 5.56
CA LYS A 23 -11.43 3.74 4.14
C LYS A 23 -10.84 5.12 3.91
N SER A 24 -11.33 6.14 4.61
CA SER A 24 -10.92 7.53 4.38
C SER A 24 -9.54 7.86 4.95
N THR A 25 -9.23 7.34 6.13
CA THR A 25 -8.03 7.78 6.86
C THR A 25 -7.00 6.67 7.02
N LEU A 26 -7.39 5.48 7.52
CA LEU A 26 -6.42 4.43 7.81
C LEU A 26 -5.81 3.83 6.55
N SER A 27 -6.59 3.71 5.48
CA SER A 27 -6.09 3.22 4.18
C SER A 27 -5.23 4.26 3.46
N SER A 28 -5.38 5.55 3.76
CA SER A 28 -4.60 6.61 3.12
C SER A 28 -3.28 6.91 3.84
N LEU A 29 -3.18 6.65 5.15
CA LEU A 29 -1.97 6.93 5.94
C LEU A 29 -0.69 6.31 5.38
N PRO A 30 -0.66 5.02 4.99
CA PRO A 30 0.54 4.40 4.47
C PRO A 30 0.80 4.73 2.99
N THR A 31 -0.15 5.35 2.26
CA THR A 31 -0.08 5.51 0.80
C THR A 31 1.19 6.21 0.33
N TYR A 32 1.67 7.22 1.07
CA TYR A 32 2.90 7.93 0.72
C TYR A 32 4.11 6.98 0.71
N PHE A 33 4.28 6.19 1.78
CA PHE A 33 5.37 5.22 1.85
C PHE A 33 5.21 4.07 0.85
N LEU A 34 3.97 3.58 0.66
CA LEU A 34 3.65 2.52 -0.29
C LEU A 34 3.87 2.95 -1.75
N SER A 35 3.83 4.23 -2.05
CA SER A 35 4.10 4.74 -3.40
C SER A 35 5.58 4.83 -3.73
N LEU A 36 6.47 4.72 -2.74
CA LEU A 36 7.91 4.87 -2.90
C LEU A 36 8.69 3.59 -2.58
N PHE A 37 8.21 2.80 -1.62
CA PHE A 37 8.95 1.64 -1.11
C PHE A 37 8.13 0.36 -1.23
N THR A 38 8.81 -0.75 -1.55
CA THR A 38 8.23 -2.09 -1.46
C THR A 38 7.97 -2.42 0.00
N ILE A 39 6.74 -2.78 0.34
CA ILE A 39 6.37 -3.13 1.70
C ILE A 39 6.73 -4.60 1.99
N PRO A 40 7.48 -4.89 3.07
CA PRO A 40 7.65 -6.27 3.53
C PRO A 40 6.30 -6.87 3.93
N VAL A 41 6.06 -8.13 3.57
CA VAL A 41 4.79 -8.84 3.86
C VAL A 41 4.45 -8.79 5.35
N VAL A 42 5.44 -9.00 6.23
CA VAL A 42 5.26 -8.94 7.70
C VAL A 42 4.72 -7.57 8.16
N VAL A 43 5.16 -6.48 7.52
CA VAL A 43 4.68 -5.13 7.85
C VAL A 43 3.27 -4.91 7.32
N ALA A 44 2.97 -5.40 6.10
CA ALA A 44 1.63 -5.36 5.53
C ALA A 44 0.63 -6.11 6.44
N ASP A 45 0.95 -7.34 6.84
CA ASP A 45 0.13 -8.16 7.72
C ASP A 45 -0.14 -7.48 9.07
N ARG A 46 0.90 -6.83 9.65
CA ARG A 46 0.75 -6.07 10.89
C ARG A 46 -0.20 -4.88 10.73
N LEU A 47 -0.09 -4.14 9.63
CA LEU A 47 -0.97 -3.02 9.35
C LEU A 47 -2.41 -3.48 9.08
N GLU A 48 -2.60 -4.57 8.33
CA GLU A 48 -3.91 -5.15 8.08
C GLU A 48 -4.54 -5.72 9.35
N ARG A 49 -3.75 -6.30 10.25
CA ARG A 49 -4.22 -6.71 11.58
C ARG A 49 -4.76 -5.53 12.39
N ILE A 50 -4.08 -4.39 12.37
CA ILE A 50 -4.54 -3.17 13.04
C ILE A 50 -5.85 -2.68 12.42
N GLN A 51 -5.97 -2.68 11.09
CA GLN A 51 -7.20 -2.32 10.38
C GLN A 51 -8.36 -3.25 10.72
N ARG A 52 -8.11 -4.56 10.73
CA ARG A 52 -9.09 -5.61 11.10
C ARG A 52 -9.59 -5.42 12.52
N ASN A 53 -8.67 -5.26 13.46
CA ASN A 53 -9.01 -5.05 14.86
C ASN A 53 -9.83 -3.77 15.08
N PHE A 54 -9.53 -2.71 14.34
CA PHE A 54 -10.30 -1.48 14.39
C PHE A 54 -11.72 -1.68 13.85
N LEU A 55 -11.88 -2.35 12.71
CA LEU A 55 -13.18 -2.59 12.10
C LEU A 55 -14.10 -3.42 13.00
N TRP A 56 -13.57 -4.49 13.59
CA TRP A 56 -14.34 -5.41 14.42
C TRP A 56 -14.45 -4.99 15.89
N GLY A 57 -13.75 -3.94 16.30
CA GLY A 57 -13.78 -3.43 17.66
C GLY A 57 -13.02 -4.29 18.68
N SER A 58 -12.09 -5.15 18.23
CA SER A 58 -11.21 -5.98 19.06
C SER A 58 -10.07 -5.18 19.73
N LEU A 59 -10.21 -3.89 19.91
CA LEU A 59 -9.19 -3.02 20.47
C LEU A 59 -9.26 -2.93 22.01
N GLU A 60 -10.29 -3.48 22.62
CA GLU A 60 -10.42 -3.70 24.04
C GLU A 60 -10.15 -5.19 24.34
N GLU A 61 -9.84 -5.54 25.56
CA GLU A 61 -9.36 -6.85 26.04
C GLU A 61 -10.22 -8.07 25.64
N CYS A 62 -11.37 -7.88 25.04
CA CYS A 62 -12.22 -8.93 24.52
C CYS A 62 -11.87 -9.24 23.06
N PHE A 63 -11.35 -10.42 22.82
CA PHE A 63 -11.10 -10.98 21.49
C PHE A 63 -12.46 -11.13 20.77
N LYS A 64 -12.76 -10.22 19.83
CA LYS A 64 -13.94 -10.36 18.97
C LYS A 64 -13.50 -11.05 17.69
N HIS A 65 -14.02 -12.24 17.46
CA HIS A 65 -13.79 -12.96 16.21
C HIS A 65 -14.27 -12.13 15.03
N SER A 66 -13.48 -12.08 13.95
CA SER A 66 -13.93 -11.53 12.69
C SER A 66 -15.02 -12.43 12.12
N LEU A 67 -16.19 -11.86 11.81
CA LEU A 67 -17.31 -12.60 11.26
C LEU A 67 -17.09 -13.03 9.80
N VAL A 68 -16.14 -12.39 9.12
CA VAL A 68 -15.85 -12.57 7.69
C VAL A 68 -14.34 -12.59 7.48
N ALA A 69 -13.87 -13.42 6.56
CA ALA A 69 -12.47 -13.45 6.15
C ALA A 69 -12.03 -12.08 5.61
N TRP A 70 -10.77 -11.71 5.88
CA TRP A 70 -10.27 -10.38 5.52
C TRP A 70 -10.20 -10.17 4.00
N GLU A 71 -9.93 -11.21 3.25
CA GLU A 71 -9.94 -11.23 1.79
C GLU A 71 -11.32 -10.81 1.23
N ASN A 72 -12.40 -11.30 1.84
CA ASN A 72 -13.77 -10.93 1.45
C ASN A 72 -14.08 -9.46 1.80
N VAL A 73 -13.53 -8.94 2.90
CA VAL A 73 -13.64 -7.51 3.25
C VAL A 73 -12.90 -6.64 2.24
N CYS A 74 -11.76 -7.12 1.74
CA CYS A 74 -10.96 -6.42 0.73
C CYS A 74 -11.52 -6.53 -0.70
N SER A 75 -12.42 -7.45 -0.97
CA SER A 75 -13.04 -7.62 -2.28
C SER A 75 -13.82 -6.37 -2.71
N PRO A 76 -13.93 -6.10 -4.03
CA PRO A 76 -14.71 -4.98 -4.57
C PRO A 76 -16.18 -5.04 -4.14
N LEU A 77 -16.83 -3.86 -4.12
CA LEU A 77 -18.25 -3.73 -3.76
C LEU A 77 -19.17 -4.51 -4.72
N GLU A 78 -18.79 -4.57 -6.00
CA GLU A 78 -19.53 -5.29 -7.05
C GLU A 78 -19.60 -6.80 -6.80
N VAL A 79 -18.63 -7.35 -6.06
CA VAL A 79 -18.55 -8.77 -5.71
C VAL A 79 -19.03 -9.05 -4.28
N GLY A 80 -19.65 -8.05 -3.63
CA GLY A 80 -20.14 -8.16 -2.27
C GLY A 80 -19.12 -7.90 -1.16
N GLY A 81 -17.92 -7.44 -1.49
CA GLY A 81 -16.92 -7.03 -0.53
C GLY A 81 -17.17 -5.63 0.04
N LEU A 82 -16.33 -5.19 0.97
CA LEU A 82 -16.40 -3.84 1.53
C LEU A 82 -15.45 -2.85 0.82
N GLY A 83 -14.66 -3.28 -0.16
CA GLY A 83 -13.73 -2.44 -0.92
C GLY A 83 -12.62 -1.81 -0.06
N VAL A 84 -12.18 -2.49 0.99
CA VAL A 84 -10.99 -2.12 1.76
C VAL A 84 -9.76 -2.51 0.95
N LYS A 85 -8.77 -1.64 0.87
CA LYS A 85 -7.56 -1.91 0.08
C LYS A 85 -6.69 -2.96 0.75
N ASN A 86 -6.38 -4.06 0.03
CA ASN A 86 -5.29 -4.95 0.40
C ASN A 86 -3.96 -4.21 0.21
N LEU A 87 -3.12 -4.15 1.24
CA LEU A 87 -1.93 -3.30 1.23
C LEU A 87 -0.84 -3.80 0.29
N VAL A 88 -0.70 -5.11 0.12
CA VAL A 88 0.30 -5.70 -0.79
C VAL A 88 -0.04 -5.37 -2.23
N HIS A 89 -1.27 -5.70 -2.68
CA HIS A 89 -1.71 -5.41 -4.04
C HIS A 89 -1.73 -3.89 -4.32
N PHE A 90 -2.12 -3.09 -3.32
CA PHE A 90 -2.13 -1.64 -3.47
C PHE A 90 -0.70 -1.07 -3.61
N ASN A 91 0.27 -1.61 -2.87
CA ASN A 91 1.68 -1.25 -3.00
C ASN A 91 2.20 -1.59 -4.41
N GLN A 92 1.96 -2.81 -4.90
CA GLN A 92 2.34 -3.24 -6.24
C GLN A 92 1.75 -2.32 -7.32
N ALA A 93 0.47 -1.98 -7.21
CA ALA A 93 -0.18 -1.05 -8.15
C ALA A 93 0.43 0.36 -8.13
N LEU A 94 0.78 0.88 -6.95
CA LEU A 94 1.43 2.18 -6.81
C LEU A 94 2.85 2.19 -7.38
N LEU A 95 3.62 1.12 -7.16
CA LEU A 95 4.96 0.97 -7.71
C LEU A 95 4.91 0.77 -9.24
N GLY A 96 3.99 -0.07 -9.72
CA GLY A 96 3.76 -0.29 -11.16
C GLY A 96 3.41 0.99 -11.92
N LYS A 97 2.74 1.96 -11.26
CA LYS A 97 2.51 3.29 -11.83
C LYS A 97 3.81 4.02 -12.21
N TRP A 98 4.87 3.88 -11.45
CA TRP A 98 6.16 4.49 -11.76
C TRP A 98 6.82 3.85 -12.99
N LEU A 99 6.71 2.51 -13.12
CA LEU A 99 7.20 1.81 -14.30
C LEU A 99 6.42 2.24 -15.55
N TRP A 100 5.09 2.30 -15.44
CA TRP A 100 4.25 2.81 -16.54
C TRP A 100 4.63 4.23 -16.97
N ARG A 101 4.79 5.14 -15.99
CA ARG A 101 5.22 6.52 -16.26
C ARG A 101 6.61 6.59 -16.88
N PHE A 102 7.53 5.70 -16.48
CA PHE A 102 8.86 5.65 -17.06
C PHE A 102 8.82 5.37 -18.56
N GLY A 103 7.95 4.48 -19.01
CA GLY A 103 7.74 4.21 -20.44
C GLY A 103 7.07 5.36 -21.21
N GLN A 104 6.16 6.11 -20.56
CA GLN A 104 5.38 7.17 -21.22
C GLN A 104 6.06 8.55 -21.22
N GLU A 105 6.71 8.90 -20.12
CA GLU A 105 7.20 10.26 -19.86
C GLU A 105 8.66 10.48 -20.32
N GLY A 106 8.96 10.19 -21.60
CA GLY A 106 10.33 10.21 -22.16
C GLY A 106 11.12 11.52 -21.96
N LEU A 107 10.45 12.67 -21.97
CA LEU A 107 11.07 13.99 -21.87
C LEU A 107 11.22 14.51 -20.44
N HIS A 108 10.60 13.86 -19.46
CA HIS A 108 10.64 14.33 -18.08
C HIS A 108 12.02 14.20 -17.43
N LEU A 109 12.41 15.21 -16.66
CA LEU A 109 13.73 15.27 -16.03
C LEU A 109 14.01 14.03 -15.15
N TRP A 110 13.04 13.63 -14.34
CA TRP A 110 13.20 12.46 -13.46
C TRP A 110 13.52 11.17 -14.24
N ARG A 111 12.83 10.94 -15.37
CA ARG A 111 13.09 9.80 -16.23
C ARG A 111 14.50 9.87 -16.85
N ARG A 112 14.90 11.04 -17.32
CA ARG A 112 16.26 11.25 -17.88
C ARG A 112 17.35 10.96 -16.84
N VAL A 113 17.16 11.40 -15.60
CA VAL A 113 18.08 11.11 -14.49
C VAL A 113 18.19 9.61 -14.25
N ILE A 114 17.06 8.90 -14.21
CA ILE A 114 17.05 7.45 -14.02
C ILE A 114 17.71 6.73 -15.21
N ALA A 115 17.35 7.09 -16.44
CA ALA A 115 17.94 6.52 -17.64
C ALA A 115 19.47 6.73 -17.72
N THR A 116 19.94 7.90 -17.32
CA THR A 116 21.39 8.20 -17.28
C THR A 116 22.10 7.37 -16.19
N LYS A 117 21.45 7.18 -15.03
CA LYS A 117 22.05 6.48 -13.89
C LYS A 117 22.04 4.96 -14.06
N TYR A 118 20.95 4.40 -14.55
CA TYR A 118 20.75 2.94 -14.63
C TYR A 118 20.82 2.37 -16.05
N GLY A 119 20.77 3.22 -17.06
CA GLY A 119 20.67 2.84 -18.46
C GLY A 119 19.24 2.45 -18.85
N GLU A 120 18.94 2.50 -20.12
CA GLU A 120 17.66 2.06 -20.68
C GLU A 120 17.71 0.58 -21.06
N GLY A 121 16.64 -0.16 -20.75
CA GLY A 121 16.42 -1.53 -21.21
C GLY A 121 15.95 -1.56 -22.68
N GLN A 122 15.78 -2.76 -23.21
CA GLN A 122 15.26 -2.92 -24.58
C GLN A 122 13.85 -2.31 -24.70
N GLY A 123 13.64 -1.49 -25.72
CA GLY A 123 12.36 -0.83 -25.98
C GLY A 123 12.07 0.42 -25.14
N GLY A 124 12.95 0.85 -24.24
CA GLY A 124 12.79 2.10 -23.46
C GLY A 124 11.70 2.08 -22.38
N TRP A 125 11.09 0.91 -22.11
CA TRP A 125 10.01 0.75 -21.13
C TRP A 125 10.49 0.51 -19.70
N ASN A 126 11.70 0.01 -19.54
CA ASN A 126 12.31 -0.26 -18.25
C ASN A 126 13.77 0.19 -18.22
N SER A 127 14.33 0.34 -17.03
CA SER A 127 15.76 0.52 -16.85
C SER A 127 16.48 -0.82 -16.85
N LYS A 128 17.80 -0.81 -17.12
CA LYS A 128 18.62 -2.00 -16.92
C LYS A 128 18.69 -2.37 -15.46
N VAL A 129 18.81 -3.67 -15.17
CA VAL A 129 18.99 -4.17 -13.80
C VAL A 129 20.30 -3.65 -13.22
N CYS A 130 20.22 -2.98 -12.07
CA CYS A 130 21.37 -2.47 -11.38
C CYS A 130 22.02 -3.57 -10.53
N ARG A 131 23.24 -3.98 -10.87
CA ARG A 131 24.01 -4.98 -10.11
C ARG A 131 24.87 -4.40 -8.99
N ARG A 132 24.86 -3.08 -8.77
CA ARG A 132 25.70 -2.42 -7.76
C ARG A 132 24.97 -2.27 -6.44
N ALA A 133 25.64 -2.68 -5.34
CA ALA A 133 25.07 -2.67 -3.99
C ALA A 133 24.83 -1.27 -3.39
N HIS A 134 25.34 -0.18 -3.97
CA HIS A 134 25.24 1.17 -3.42
C HIS A 134 24.44 2.10 -4.35
N GLY A 135 23.43 2.77 -3.80
CA GLY A 135 22.70 3.85 -4.46
C GLY A 135 21.50 3.43 -5.31
N CYS A 136 21.08 2.16 -5.29
CA CYS A 136 19.97 1.63 -6.10
C CYS A 136 18.64 1.58 -5.35
N GLY A 137 18.57 1.96 -4.08
CA GLY A 137 17.51 1.58 -3.15
C GLY A 137 16.08 1.77 -3.62
N LEU A 138 15.69 2.98 -4.00
CA LEU A 138 14.28 3.27 -4.27
C LEU A 138 13.85 2.73 -5.64
N TRP A 139 14.59 3.04 -6.70
CA TRP A 139 14.26 2.61 -8.06
C TRP A 139 14.40 1.09 -8.26
N HIS A 140 15.36 0.47 -7.59
CA HIS A 140 15.52 -0.99 -7.58
C HIS A 140 14.30 -1.68 -6.98
N GLY A 141 13.83 -1.22 -5.82
CA GLY A 141 12.61 -1.75 -5.22
C GLY A 141 11.34 -1.55 -6.07
N ILE A 142 11.28 -0.50 -6.91
CA ILE A 142 10.18 -0.30 -7.85
C ILE A 142 10.27 -1.27 -9.04
N ASN A 143 11.48 -1.57 -9.51
CA ASN A 143 11.69 -2.42 -10.70
C ASN A 143 11.59 -3.92 -10.40
N ASP A 144 11.77 -4.33 -9.14
CA ASP A 144 11.77 -5.73 -8.71
C ASP A 144 10.45 -6.17 -8.03
N GLY A 145 9.55 -5.24 -7.72
CA GLY A 145 8.24 -5.50 -7.10
C GLY A 145 7.14 -5.66 -8.12
#